data_380ce8bffaf5e3026f8649d01428cd10
#
_entry.id   380ce8bffaf5e3026f8649d01428cd10
#
_cell.length_a   1.000
_cell.length_b   1.000
_cell.length_c   1.000
_cell.angle_alpha   90.00
_cell.angle_beta   90.00
_cell.angle_gamma   90.00
#
_symmetry.space_group_name_H-M   'P 1'
#
loop_
_entity.id
_entity.type
_entity.pdbx_description
1 polymer ?
#
loop_
_entity_poly.entity_id
_entity_poly.type
_entity_poly.pdbx_seq_one_letter_code
_entity_poly.pdbx_strand_id
1 'polypeptide(L)'
;MINVQTIKFIYKDKSTKVFEDLCFQLEQNRVYGLLGENGTGKSTLLYLLMGLLRPGEGQIIVDGVNVSRRQRETLQQMYIVPEEFDLPAMRFTDYVEAYRPFYPNFSDEILCHCMEEFHLPLDAQLNKLSMGNKKKALISFALATNVRYLLMDEPTNGLDVPSKKQFRKVIATTMT
;
A
#
# COMPACT_ATOMS: atom_id res chain seq x y z
N MET A 1 -2.95 -10.94 -11.51
CA MET A 1 -4.23 -10.33 -11.93
C MET A 1 -5.18 -10.27 -10.73
N ILE A 2 -5.83 -9.13 -10.49
CA ILE A 2 -6.88 -8.98 -9.48
C ILE A 2 -8.23 -8.97 -10.18
N ASN A 3 -9.15 -9.80 -9.71
CA ASN A 3 -10.52 -9.89 -10.24
C ASN A 3 -11.52 -9.65 -9.11
N VAL A 4 -12.29 -8.58 -9.22
CA VAL A 4 -13.34 -8.17 -8.27
C VAL A 4 -14.68 -8.59 -8.87
N GLN A 5 -15.42 -9.44 -8.14
CA GLN A 5 -16.63 -10.09 -8.62
C GLN A 5 -17.81 -9.73 -7.74
N THR A 6 -18.65 -8.83 -8.22
CA THR A 6 -19.97 -8.48 -7.66
C THR A 6 -19.94 -8.21 -6.15
N ILE A 7 -18.96 -7.40 -5.70
CA ILE A 7 -18.83 -7.13 -4.28
C ILE A 7 -19.90 -6.15 -3.80
N LYS A 8 -20.50 -6.50 -2.64
CA LYS A 8 -21.33 -5.60 -1.84
C LYS A 8 -20.68 -5.36 -0.50
N PHE A 9 -20.63 -4.11 -0.07
CA PHE A 9 -20.01 -3.78 1.21
C PHE A 9 -20.75 -2.66 1.93
N ILE A 10 -21.01 -2.90 3.21
CA ILE A 10 -21.63 -1.98 4.17
C ILE A 10 -20.84 -2.05 5.46
N TYR A 11 -20.48 -0.91 6.05
CA TYR A 11 -19.91 -0.88 7.40
C TYR A 11 -21.02 -1.21 8.44
N LYS A 12 -20.67 -2.01 9.45
CA LYS A 12 -21.64 -2.45 10.48
C LYS A 12 -22.36 -1.30 11.19
N ASP A 13 -21.67 -0.18 11.37
CA ASP A 13 -22.19 0.99 12.09
C ASP A 13 -22.85 2.03 11.16
N LYS A 14 -22.94 1.75 9.86
CA LYS A 14 -23.51 2.66 8.87
C LYS A 14 -24.57 1.93 8.05
N SER A 15 -25.76 2.54 7.93
CA SER A 15 -26.80 2.05 7.01
C SER A 15 -26.49 2.30 5.54
N THR A 16 -25.48 3.14 5.26
CA THR A 16 -25.13 3.52 3.89
C THR A 16 -24.25 2.45 3.25
N LYS A 17 -24.72 1.94 2.13
CA LYS A 17 -23.95 1.03 1.28
C LYS A 17 -22.77 1.76 0.65
N VAL A 18 -21.60 1.17 0.73
CA VAL A 18 -20.38 1.70 0.09
C VAL A 18 -20.25 1.16 -1.34
N PHE A 19 -20.48 -0.15 -1.50
CA PHE A 19 -20.53 -0.81 -2.82
C PHE A 19 -21.78 -1.68 -2.91
N GLU A 20 -22.43 -1.67 -4.09
CA GLU A 20 -23.64 -2.46 -4.33
C GLU A 20 -23.41 -3.64 -5.27
N ASP A 21 -22.70 -3.46 -6.37
CA ASP A 21 -22.39 -4.50 -7.36
C ASP A 21 -21.09 -4.19 -8.10
N LEU A 22 -20.03 -3.93 -7.34
CA LEU A 22 -18.76 -3.52 -7.95
C LEU A 22 -18.04 -4.71 -8.60
N CYS A 23 -17.80 -4.59 -9.92
CA CYS A 23 -17.08 -5.59 -10.72
C CYS A 23 -16.00 -4.89 -11.55
N PHE A 24 -14.77 -5.39 -11.49
CA PHE A 24 -13.69 -4.96 -12.39
C PHE A 24 -12.50 -5.93 -12.32
N GLN A 25 -11.55 -5.75 -13.24
CA GLN A 25 -10.30 -6.48 -13.28
C GLN A 25 -9.12 -5.52 -13.35
N LEU A 26 -8.04 -5.86 -12.66
CA LEU A 26 -6.75 -5.17 -12.75
C LEU A 26 -5.72 -6.15 -13.29
N GLU A 27 -5.11 -5.77 -14.41
CA GLU A 27 -4.05 -6.56 -15.06
C GLU A 27 -2.72 -6.40 -14.31
N GLN A 28 -1.80 -7.31 -14.53
CA GLN A 28 -0.43 -7.20 -14.03
C GLN A 28 0.37 -6.17 -14.83
N ASN A 29 1.46 -5.69 -14.24
CA ASN A 29 2.40 -4.76 -14.88
C ASN A 29 1.73 -3.47 -15.38
N ARG A 30 0.76 -2.97 -14.63
CA ARG A 30 0.09 -1.70 -14.91
C ARG A 30 -0.04 -0.86 -13.64
N VAL A 31 0.00 0.45 -13.85
CA VAL A 31 -0.31 1.44 -12.80
C VAL A 31 -1.75 1.92 -13.00
N TYR A 32 -2.54 1.85 -11.94
CA TYR A 32 -3.94 2.29 -11.92
C TYR A 32 -4.11 3.46 -10.96
N GLY A 33 -4.78 4.51 -11.43
CA GLY A 33 -5.20 5.63 -10.58
C GLY A 33 -6.66 5.46 -10.15
N LEU A 34 -6.89 5.43 -8.83
CA LEU A 34 -8.23 5.40 -8.25
C LEU A 34 -8.68 6.84 -7.95
N LEU A 35 -9.63 7.35 -8.73
CA LEU A 35 -10.13 8.72 -8.61
C LEU A 35 -11.55 8.74 -8.05
N GLY A 36 -11.87 9.76 -7.28
CA GLY A 36 -13.20 9.97 -6.70
C GLY A 36 -13.15 10.97 -5.56
N GLU A 37 -14.30 11.51 -5.20
CA GLU A 37 -14.45 12.43 -4.07
C GLU A 37 -14.11 11.75 -2.73
N ASN A 38 -13.88 12.55 -1.69
CA ASN A 38 -13.66 12.01 -0.36
C ASN A 38 -14.94 11.32 0.16
N GLY A 39 -14.77 10.17 0.82
CA GLY A 39 -15.90 9.40 1.35
C GLY A 39 -16.56 8.46 0.34
N THR A 40 -16.14 8.39 -0.92
CA THR A 40 -16.72 7.46 -1.93
C THR A 40 -16.28 6.00 -1.77
N GLY A 41 -15.43 5.69 -0.78
CA GLY A 41 -15.01 4.32 -0.50
C GLY A 41 -13.64 3.92 -1.09
N LYS A 42 -12.80 4.87 -1.54
CA LYS A 42 -11.45 4.57 -2.09
C LYS A 42 -10.62 3.70 -1.13
N SER A 43 -10.42 4.16 0.10
CA SER A 43 -9.68 3.41 1.13
C SER A 43 -10.34 2.08 1.45
N THR A 44 -11.68 2.05 1.51
CA THR A 44 -12.45 0.82 1.72
C THR A 44 -12.16 -0.20 0.62
N LEU A 45 -12.12 0.24 -0.64
CA LEU A 45 -11.77 -0.63 -1.76
C LEU A 45 -10.35 -1.20 -1.61
N LEU A 46 -9.37 -0.36 -1.29
CA LEU A 46 -7.99 -0.81 -1.07
C LEU A 46 -7.90 -1.84 0.07
N TYR A 47 -8.62 -1.63 1.17
CA TYR A 47 -8.67 -2.59 2.28
C TYR A 47 -9.38 -3.90 1.93
N LEU A 48 -10.41 -3.86 1.08
CA LEU A 48 -11.06 -5.05 0.54
C LEU A 48 -10.10 -5.82 -0.38
N LEU A 49 -9.37 -5.14 -1.26
CA LEU A 49 -8.37 -5.74 -2.13
C LEU A 49 -7.24 -6.42 -1.34
N MET A 50 -6.85 -5.86 -0.19
CA MET A 50 -5.86 -6.43 0.73
C MET A 50 -6.41 -7.56 1.62
N GLY A 51 -7.72 -7.84 1.59
CA GLY A 51 -8.35 -8.78 2.52
C GLY A 51 -8.31 -8.33 3.98
N LEU A 52 -8.12 -7.05 4.25
CA LEU A 52 -8.25 -6.43 5.57
C LEU A 52 -9.72 -6.25 5.95
N LEU A 53 -10.56 -6.01 4.94
CA LEU A 53 -12.01 -6.05 5.05
C LEU A 53 -12.55 -7.23 4.23
N ARG A 54 -13.72 -7.73 4.61
CA ARG A 54 -14.42 -8.80 3.87
C ARG A 54 -15.68 -8.21 3.25
N PRO A 55 -15.95 -8.44 1.96
CA PRO A 55 -17.23 -8.05 1.37
C PRO A 55 -18.36 -8.84 2.01
N GLY A 56 -19.55 -8.23 2.08
CA GLY A 56 -20.77 -8.91 2.53
C GLY A 56 -21.26 -9.96 1.53
N GLU A 57 -21.11 -9.64 0.23
CA GLU A 57 -21.37 -10.54 -0.90
C GLU A 57 -20.30 -10.38 -1.95
N GLY A 58 -20.15 -11.38 -2.81
CA GLY A 58 -19.14 -11.42 -3.85
C GLY A 58 -17.77 -11.85 -3.34
N GLN A 59 -16.75 -11.69 -4.16
CA GLN A 59 -15.38 -12.10 -3.83
C GLN A 59 -14.33 -11.33 -4.59
N ILE A 60 -13.12 -11.32 -4.05
CA ILE A 60 -11.94 -10.75 -4.68
C ILE A 60 -10.90 -11.85 -4.84
N ILE A 61 -10.49 -12.08 -6.08
CA ILE A 61 -9.52 -13.11 -6.45
C ILE A 61 -8.22 -12.44 -6.86
N VAL A 62 -7.14 -12.80 -6.21
CA VAL A 62 -5.77 -12.36 -6.52
C VAL A 62 -4.98 -13.57 -6.99
N ASP A 63 -4.54 -13.58 -8.25
CA ASP A 63 -3.80 -14.69 -8.89
C ASP A 63 -4.46 -16.06 -8.65
N GLY A 64 -5.79 -16.13 -8.77
CA GLY A 64 -6.58 -17.36 -8.60
C GLY A 64 -6.97 -17.67 -7.15
N VAL A 65 -6.51 -16.90 -6.17
CA VAL A 65 -6.79 -17.13 -4.75
C VAL A 65 -7.73 -16.06 -4.20
N ASN A 66 -8.80 -16.47 -3.48
CA ASN A 66 -9.66 -15.54 -2.80
C ASN A 66 -8.89 -14.86 -1.64
N VAL A 67 -8.73 -13.55 -1.71
CA VAL A 67 -7.93 -12.75 -0.78
C VAL A 67 -8.44 -12.83 0.68
N SER A 68 -9.74 -13.07 0.86
CA SER A 68 -10.35 -13.24 2.20
C SER A 68 -9.84 -14.48 2.95
N ARG A 69 -9.20 -15.43 2.25
CA ARG A 69 -8.54 -16.60 2.87
C ARG A 69 -7.22 -16.22 3.55
N ARG A 70 -6.64 -15.06 3.24
CA ARG A 70 -5.41 -14.54 3.80
C ARG A 70 -4.25 -15.54 3.78
N GLN A 71 -4.12 -16.26 2.66
CA GLN A 71 -3.02 -17.21 2.50
C GLN A 71 -1.68 -16.46 2.47
N ARG A 72 -0.67 -17.05 3.12
CA ARG A 72 0.66 -16.45 3.27
C ARG A 72 1.25 -16.06 1.91
N GLU A 73 1.19 -16.95 0.95
CA GLU A 73 1.74 -16.78 -0.39
C GLU A 73 1.10 -15.58 -1.12
N THR A 74 -0.21 -15.36 -0.92
CA THR A 74 -0.91 -14.20 -1.47
C THR A 74 -0.51 -12.92 -0.74
N LEU A 75 -0.44 -12.94 0.60
CA LEU A 75 -0.09 -11.77 1.41
C LEU A 75 1.36 -11.31 1.16
N GLN A 76 2.29 -12.23 0.90
CA GLN A 76 3.67 -11.91 0.56
C GLN A 76 3.82 -11.21 -0.80
N GLN A 77 2.79 -11.24 -1.64
CA GLN A 77 2.77 -10.58 -2.96
C GLN A 77 2.07 -9.21 -2.91
N MET A 78 1.63 -8.75 -1.75
CA MET A 78 0.82 -7.56 -1.62
C MET A 78 1.33 -6.67 -0.48
N TYR A 79 1.32 -5.35 -0.69
CA TYR A 79 1.59 -4.36 0.35
C TYR A 79 0.64 -3.19 0.21
N ILE A 80 0.28 -2.55 1.32
CA ILE A 80 -0.49 -1.31 1.33
C ILE A 80 0.22 -0.23 2.14
N VAL A 81 0.31 0.96 1.54
CA VAL A 81 0.66 2.20 2.24
C VAL A 81 -0.66 2.91 2.54
N PRO A 82 -1.15 2.87 3.78
CA PRO A 82 -2.39 3.57 4.14
C PRO A 82 -2.18 5.08 4.22
N GLU A 83 -3.28 5.85 4.14
CA GLU A 83 -3.23 7.30 4.32
C GLU A 83 -2.80 7.65 5.75
N GLU A 84 -3.47 7.04 6.75
CA GLU A 84 -3.15 7.19 8.16
C GLU A 84 -2.39 5.97 8.69
N PHE A 85 -1.29 6.22 9.37
CA PHE A 85 -0.44 5.17 9.93
C PHE A 85 0.35 5.71 11.11
N ASP A 86 0.80 4.82 11.96
CA ASP A 86 1.80 5.11 12.98
C ASP A 86 3.00 4.19 12.82
N LEU A 87 4.18 4.71 13.17
CA LEU A 87 5.43 3.96 13.11
C LEU A 87 5.98 3.77 14.52
N PRO A 88 6.53 2.59 14.84
CA PRO A 88 7.02 2.27 16.16
C PRO A 88 8.23 3.12 16.55
N ALA A 89 8.48 3.23 17.86
CA ALA A 89 9.62 3.97 18.42
C ALA A 89 10.91 3.14 18.30
N MET A 90 11.40 2.98 17.06
CA MET A 90 12.64 2.26 16.73
C MET A 90 13.38 2.94 15.57
N ARG A 91 14.60 2.51 15.30
CA ARG A 91 15.34 2.97 14.10
C ARG A 91 14.73 2.34 12.85
N PHE A 92 14.87 3.03 11.73
CA PHE A 92 14.35 2.50 10.46
C PHE A 92 15.07 1.19 10.05
N THR A 93 16.36 1.07 10.33
CA THR A 93 17.11 -0.19 10.13
C THR A 93 16.48 -1.36 10.90
N ASP A 94 16.14 -1.16 12.18
CA ASP A 94 15.54 -2.19 13.02
C ASP A 94 14.13 -2.57 12.50
N TYR A 95 13.40 -1.57 11.99
CA TYR A 95 12.11 -1.78 11.32
C TYR A 95 12.27 -2.65 10.07
N VAL A 96 13.25 -2.33 9.23
CA VAL A 96 13.54 -3.11 8.01
C VAL A 96 13.90 -4.55 8.38
N GLU A 97 14.81 -4.76 9.33
CA GLU A 97 15.20 -6.11 9.78
C GLU A 97 14.03 -6.94 10.30
N ALA A 98 13.11 -6.30 11.05
CA ALA A 98 11.95 -6.98 11.60
C ALA A 98 10.91 -7.40 10.55
N TYR A 99 10.72 -6.59 9.49
CA TYR A 99 9.64 -6.79 8.54
C TYR A 99 10.07 -7.39 7.19
N ARG A 100 11.33 -7.21 6.75
CA ARG A 100 11.84 -7.77 5.49
C ARG A 100 11.63 -9.29 5.34
N PRO A 101 11.68 -10.14 6.39
CA PRO A 101 11.48 -11.58 6.23
C PRO A 101 10.10 -11.98 5.75
N PHE A 102 9.11 -11.08 5.83
CA PHE A 102 7.76 -11.33 5.31
C PHE A 102 7.68 -11.14 3.79
N TYR A 103 8.69 -10.54 3.14
CA TYR A 103 8.70 -10.19 1.72
C TYR A 103 9.88 -10.86 1.01
N PRO A 104 9.69 -12.03 0.37
CA PRO A 104 10.78 -12.82 -0.23
C PRO A 104 11.58 -12.10 -1.31
N ASN A 105 10.95 -11.11 -1.97
CA ASN A 105 11.58 -10.34 -3.05
C ASN A 105 12.15 -9.00 -2.57
N PHE A 106 12.31 -8.80 -1.26
CA PHE A 106 12.80 -7.54 -0.71
C PHE A 106 14.14 -7.15 -1.34
N SER A 107 14.24 -5.91 -1.81
CA SER A 107 15.43 -5.36 -2.48
C SER A 107 16.09 -4.27 -1.64
N ASP A 108 17.29 -4.54 -1.16
CA ASP A 108 18.12 -3.53 -0.47
C ASP A 108 18.54 -2.40 -1.43
N GLU A 109 18.72 -2.70 -2.71
CA GLU A 109 19.07 -1.71 -3.74
C GLU A 109 17.94 -0.68 -3.91
N ILE A 110 16.68 -1.14 -4.03
CA ILE A 110 15.51 -0.24 -4.09
C ILE A 110 15.41 0.58 -2.81
N LEU A 111 15.62 -0.05 -1.64
CA LEU A 111 15.59 0.66 -0.36
C LEU A 111 16.60 1.81 -0.32
N CYS A 112 17.86 1.51 -0.61
CA CYS A 112 18.95 2.51 -0.62
C CYS A 112 18.65 3.65 -1.60
N HIS A 113 18.25 3.32 -2.83
CA HIS A 113 17.86 4.32 -3.82
C HIS A 113 16.75 5.24 -3.33
N CYS A 114 15.69 4.68 -2.73
CA CYS A 114 14.58 5.47 -2.19
C CYS A 114 15.04 6.40 -1.06
N MET A 115 15.85 5.89 -0.13
CA MET A 115 16.32 6.66 1.02
C MET A 115 17.24 7.81 0.58
N GLU A 116 18.10 7.59 -0.42
CA GLU A 116 18.93 8.63 -1.03
C GLU A 116 18.08 9.73 -1.70
N GLU A 117 17.14 9.34 -2.55
CA GLU A 117 16.26 10.29 -3.24
C GLU A 117 15.38 11.10 -2.27
N PHE A 118 14.93 10.51 -1.18
CA PHE A 118 14.18 11.19 -0.14
C PHE A 118 15.04 11.94 0.88
N HIS A 119 16.37 11.82 0.79
CA HIS A 119 17.33 12.41 1.73
C HIS A 119 17.07 12.01 3.18
N LEU A 120 16.79 10.73 3.41
CA LEU A 120 16.56 10.17 4.73
C LEU A 120 17.71 9.25 5.14
N PRO A 121 18.26 9.40 6.36
CA PRO A 121 19.26 8.47 6.86
C PRO A 121 18.62 7.13 7.24
N LEU A 122 19.30 6.03 6.93
CA LEU A 122 18.84 4.67 7.25
C LEU A 122 18.69 4.41 8.75
N ASP A 123 19.47 5.09 9.59
CA ASP A 123 19.42 4.98 11.05
C ASP A 123 18.43 5.93 11.73
N ALA A 124 17.58 6.60 10.94
CA ALA A 124 16.60 7.55 11.46
C ALA A 124 15.69 6.92 12.51
N GLN A 125 15.48 7.64 13.62
CA GLN A 125 14.47 7.28 14.64
C GLN A 125 13.08 7.57 14.12
N LEU A 126 12.30 6.54 13.82
CA LEU A 126 11.00 6.65 13.15
C LEU A 126 10.00 7.55 13.89
N ASN A 127 9.93 7.43 15.22
CA ASN A 127 9.01 8.23 16.03
C ASN A 127 9.39 9.73 16.11
N LYS A 128 10.66 10.08 15.79
CA LYS A 128 11.16 11.47 15.81
C LYS A 128 11.03 12.16 14.44
N LEU A 129 10.71 11.42 13.39
CA LEU A 129 10.51 11.99 12.07
C LEU A 129 9.23 12.84 12.00
N SER A 130 9.27 13.89 11.18
CA SER A 130 8.04 14.59 10.77
C SER A 130 7.09 13.62 10.05
N MET A 131 5.80 13.92 10.01
CA MET A 131 4.82 13.06 9.32
C MET A 131 5.21 12.84 7.84
N GLY A 132 5.67 13.87 7.13
CA GLY A 132 6.16 13.73 5.75
C GLY A 132 7.35 12.79 5.63
N ASN A 133 8.32 12.86 6.56
CA ASN A 133 9.47 11.97 6.57
C ASN A 133 9.10 10.54 7.00
N LYS A 134 8.16 10.36 7.94
CA LYS A 134 7.58 9.04 8.25
C LYS A 134 6.94 8.42 7.02
N LYS A 135 6.18 9.20 6.24
CA LYS A 135 5.56 8.75 4.99
C LYS A 135 6.60 8.35 3.95
N LYS A 136 7.67 9.14 3.77
CA LYS A 136 8.78 8.80 2.88
C LYS A 136 9.46 7.48 3.31
N ALA A 137 9.76 7.29 4.59
CA ALA A 137 10.33 6.05 5.11
C ALA A 137 9.41 4.84 4.85
N LEU A 138 8.11 4.97 5.11
CA LEU A 138 7.14 3.91 4.85
C LEU A 138 7.04 3.58 3.35
N ILE A 139 7.03 4.59 2.47
CA ILE A 139 7.03 4.41 1.01
C ILE A 139 8.32 3.73 0.55
N SER A 140 9.48 4.11 1.10
CA SER A 140 10.77 3.48 0.77
C SER A 140 10.75 1.98 1.13
N PHE A 141 10.26 1.64 2.31
CA PHE A 141 10.07 0.24 2.70
C PHE A 141 9.09 -0.47 1.77
N ALA A 142 7.94 0.14 1.49
CA ALA A 142 6.91 -0.45 0.64
C ALA A 142 7.42 -0.78 -0.77
N LEU A 143 8.17 0.12 -1.39
CA LEU A 143 8.79 -0.12 -2.69
C LEU A 143 9.86 -1.21 -2.61
N ALA A 144 10.68 -1.20 -1.54
CA ALA A 144 11.71 -2.20 -1.32
C ALA A 144 11.14 -3.62 -1.10
N THR A 145 9.89 -3.77 -0.64
CA THR A 145 9.25 -5.09 -0.55
C THR A 145 9.18 -5.79 -1.91
N ASN A 146 9.25 -5.02 -3.00
CA ASN A 146 9.22 -5.50 -4.40
C ASN A 146 8.09 -6.51 -4.64
N VAL A 147 6.91 -6.18 -4.08
CA VAL A 147 5.70 -6.99 -4.20
C VAL A 147 5.04 -6.81 -5.57
N ARG A 148 4.30 -7.82 -5.99
CA ARG A 148 3.55 -7.77 -7.25
C ARG A 148 2.41 -6.77 -7.25
N TYR A 149 1.79 -6.53 -6.09
CA TYR A 149 0.65 -5.62 -5.92
C TYR A 149 0.93 -4.63 -4.79
N LEU A 150 1.34 -3.43 -5.16
CA LEU A 150 1.55 -2.34 -4.24
C LEU A 150 0.36 -1.38 -4.32
N LEU A 151 -0.36 -1.25 -3.21
CA LEU A 151 -1.49 -0.35 -3.06
C LEU A 151 -1.07 0.86 -2.24
N MET A 152 -1.49 2.06 -2.65
CA MET A 152 -1.18 3.29 -1.93
C MET A 152 -2.43 4.15 -1.78
N ASP A 153 -2.77 4.49 -0.54
CA ASP A 153 -3.89 5.36 -0.23
C ASP A 153 -3.37 6.78 0.03
N GLU A 154 -3.75 7.72 -0.82
CA GLU A 154 -3.34 9.13 -0.77
C GLU A 154 -1.83 9.32 -0.48
N PRO A 155 -0.92 8.68 -1.27
CA PRO A 155 0.51 8.60 -0.92
C PRO A 155 1.21 9.95 -0.89
N THR A 156 0.66 10.95 -1.58
CA THR A 156 1.24 12.31 -1.62
C THR A 156 0.59 13.28 -0.65
N ASN A 157 -0.45 12.85 0.09
CA ASN A 157 -1.09 13.69 1.08
C ASN A 157 -0.12 13.97 2.25
N GLY A 158 -0.03 15.22 2.69
CA GLY A 158 0.92 15.64 3.73
C GLY A 158 2.38 15.80 3.28
N LEU A 159 2.70 15.57 2.01
CA LEU A 159 4.01 15.90 1.42
C LEU A 159 4.05 17.32 0.86
N ASP A 160 5.16 18.02 1.08
CA ASP A 160 5.45 19.30 0.44
C ASP A 160 5.74 19.16 -1.07
N VAL A 161 5.81 20.26 -1.81
CA VAL A 161 6.02 20.26 -3.25
C VAL A 161 7.32 19.56 -3.68
N PRO A 162 8.49 19.80 -3.04
CA PRO A 162 9.71 19.07 -3.33
C PRO A 162 9.56 17.56 -3.10
N SER A 163 8.96 17.15 -1.99
CA SER A 163 8.76 15.74 -1.65
C SER A 163 7.81 15.02 -2.63
N LYS A 164 6.78 15.72 -3.14
CA LYS A 164 5.92 15.18 -4.21
C LYS A 164 6.70 14.93 -5.51
N LYS A 165 7.67 15.79 -5.83
CA LYS A 165 8.55 15.61 -6.98
C LYS A 165 9.48 14.40 -6.79
N GLN A 166 10.08 14.28 -5.60
CA GLN A 166 10.89 13.12 -5.24
C GLN A 166 10.08 11.82 -5.32
N PHE A 167 8.87 11.80 -4.76
CA PHE A 167 7.97 10.64 -4.84
C PHE A 167 7.71 10.20 -6.29
N ARG A 168 7.38 11.13 -7.18
CA ARG A 168 7.14 10.80 -8.60
C ARG A 168 8.39 10.22 -9.27
N LYS A 169 9.56 10.77 -8.95
CA LYS A 169 10.85 10.28 -9.48
C LYS A 169 11.10 8.85 -9.01
N VAL A 170 10.97 8.58 -7.71
CA VAL A 170 11.17 7.26 -7.13
C VAL A 170 10.22 6.23 -7.75
N ILE A 171 8.92 6.55 -7.87
CA ILE A 171 7.95 5.65 -8.52
C ILE A 171 8.33 5.37 -9.97
N ALA A 172 8.72 6.39 -10.73
CA ALA A 172 9.10 6.23 -12.14
C ALA A 172 10.37 5.39 -12.34
N THR A 173 11.29 5.39 -11.37
CA THR A 173 12.56 4.65 -11.49
C THR A 173 12.49 3.23 -10.91
N THR A 174 11.51 2.95 -10.02
CA THR A 174 11.42 1.64 -9.35
C THR A 174 10.32 0.74 -9.91
N MET A 175 9.35 1.29 -10.63
CA MET A 175 8.18 0.55 -11.15
C MET A 175 8.19 0.41 -12.69
N THR A 176 9.37 0.43 -13.31
CA THR A 176 9.53 0.22 -14.76
C THR A 176 9.83 -1.24 -15.12
#